data_788162a708af33aeba8de9dbd363fe8b
#
_entry.id   788162a708af33aeba8de9dbd363fe8b
#
_cell.length_a   1.000
_cell.length_b   1.000
_cell.length_c   1.000
_cell.angle_alpha   90.00
_cell.angle_beta   90.00
_cell.angle_gamma   90.00
#
_symmetry.space_group_name_H-M   'P 1'
#
loop_
_entity.id
_entity.type
_entity.pdbx_description
1 polymer ?
#
loop_
_entity_poly.entity_id
_entity_poly.type
_entity_poly.pdbx_seq_one_letter_code
_entity_poly.pdbx_strand_id
1 'polypeptide(L)'
;SSASASVEGDRQQRDVSAAPAPPPPRPVASVDPMAPVIQIGPISLVQGKVFFSDRFVKPNYSANLTELTGKLSAFTSKPVQGQPEMADLELRGKAEGTASLEILGKLNPLAQPLALDIKGKVRDLELPPLSPYAVKYAGYGIERGKLSVDVAYLIKPDGQLTASNQVVL
;
A
#
# COMPACT_ATOMS: atom_id res chain seq x y z
N SER A 1 10.66 -40.73 -71.46
CA SER A 1 10.03 -41.18 -70.22
C SER A 1 10.38 -40.17 -69.10
N SER A 2 9.47 -39.25 -68.93
CA SER A 2 9.66 -38.19 -67.96
C SER A 2 8.80 -38.53 -66.74
N ALA A 3 9.39 -38.62 -65.57
CA ALA A 3 8.66 -38.74 -64.32
C ALA A 3 8.78 -37.39 -63.56
N SER A 4 7.69 -36.67 -63.44
CA SER A 4 7.55 -35.47 -62.62
C SER A 4 7.12 -35.91 -61.26
N ALA A 5 7.89 -35.65 -60.22
CA ALA A 5 7.52 -35.79 -58.81
C ALA A 5 7.12 -34.43 -58.29
N SER A 6 5.84 -34.26 -57.98
CA SER A 6 5.32 -33.10 -57.29
C SER A 6 5.54 -33.28 -55.78
N VAL A 7 6.35 -32.40 -55.17
CA VAL A 7 6.48 -32.34 -53.72
C VAL A 7 5.45 -31.36 -53.20
N GLU A 8 4.43 -31.93 -52.62
CA GLU A 8 3.37 -31.21 -51.90
C GLU A 8 3.92 -30.79 -50.53
N GLY A 9 4.21 -29.50 -50.39
CA GLY A 9 4.72 -28.91 -49.13
C GLY A 9 3.55 -28.71 -48.17
N ASP A 10 3.49 -29.55 -47.17
CA ASP A 10 2.61 -29.43 -46.01
C ASP A 10 3.01 -28.16 -45.20
N ARG A 11 2.20 -27.10 -45.38
CA ARG A 11 2.33 -25.90 -44.54
C ARG A 11 1.55 -26.17 -43.26
N GLN A 12 2.27 -26.62 -42.23
CA GLN A 12 1.77 -26.63 -40.87
C GLN A 12 1.46 -25.19 -40.45
N GLN A 13 0.19 -24.87 -40.45
CA GLN A 13 -0.37 -23.67 -39.85
C GLN A 13 -0.16 -23.78 -38.33
N ARG A 14 0.81 -23.03 -37.80
CA ARG A 14 0.96 -22.87 -36.35
C ARG A 14 -0.23 -22.06 -35.87
N ASP A 15 -1.11 -22.71 -35.13
CA ASP A 15 -2.13 -22.07 -34.33
C ASP A 15 -1.43 -21.12 -33.33
N VAL A 16 -1.53 -19.84 -33.61
CA VAL A 16 -1.15 -18.81 -32.66
C VAL A 16 -2.24 -18.79 -31.59
N SER A 17 -2.00 -19.50 -30.49
CA SER A 17 -2.86 -19.48 -29.33
C SER A 17 -3.06 -18.03 -28.91
N ALA A 18 -4.26 -17.53 -29.11
CA ALA A 18 -4.66 -16.21 -28.67
C ALA A 18 -4.50 -16.12 -27.14
N ALA A 19 -3.80 -15.08 -26.68
CA ALA A 19 -3.70 -14.79 -25.26
C ALA A 19 -5.11 -14.72 -24.63
N PRO A 20 -5.31 -15.25 -23.41
CA PRO A 20 -6.61 -15.19 -22.77
C PRO A 20 -7.04 -13.73 -22.63
N ALA A 21 -8.28 -13.44 -23.00
CA ALA A 21 -8.88 -12.14 -22.88
C ALA A 21 -8.80 -11.66 -21.41
N PRO A 22 -8.53 -10.38 -21.16
CA PRO A 22 -8.51 -9.85 -19.80
C PRO A 22 -9.87 -10.12 -19.13
N PRO A 23 -9.87 -10.48 -17.84
CA PRO A 23 -11.11 -10.72 -17.12
C PRO A 23 -12.02 -9.49 -17.21
N PRO A 24 -13.34 -9.67 -17.30
CA PRO A 24 -14.25 -8.55 -17.36
C PRO A 24 -14.10 -7.67 -16.11
N PRO A 25 -14.24 -6.35 -16.24
CA PRO A 25 -14.17 -5.46 -15.09
C PRO A 25 -15.19 -5.92 -14.05
N ARG A 26 -14.72 -6.09 -12.82
CA ARG A 26 -15.61 -6.45 -11.71
C ARG A 26 -16.69 -5.39 -11.61
N PRO A 27 -17.96 -5.80 -11.41
CA PRO A 27 -19.02 -4.82 -11.24
C PRO A 27 -18.63 -3.86 -10.12
N VAL A 28 -18.59 -2.58 -10.42
CA VAL A 28 -18.53 -1.53 -9.39
C VAL A 28 -19.73 -1.78 -8.51
N ALA A 29 -19.51 -2.01 -7.21
CA ALA A 29 -20.58 -2.25 -6.27
C ALA A 29 -21.60 -1.12 -6.44
N SER A 30 -22.79 -1.46 -6.92
CA SER A 30 -23.89 -0.50 -7.04
C SER A 30 -24.19 0.01 -5.65
N VAL A 31 -24.02 1.30 -5.43
CA VAL A 31 -24.41 1.94 -4.17
C VAL A 31 -25.91 1.71 -4.04
N ASP A 32 -26.32 0.94 -3.03
CA ASP A 32 -27.71 0.76 -2.71
C ASP A 32 -28.28 2.14 -2.33
N PRO A 33 -29.24 2.71 -3.10
CA PRO A 33 -29.80 4.03 -2.78
C PRO A 33 -30.53 4.07 -1.45
N MET A 34 -30.81 2.92 -0.85
CA MET A 34 -31.43 2.76 0.46
C MET A 34 -30.40 2.51 1.59
N ALA A 35 -29.10 2.42 1.27
CA ALA A 35 -28.07 2.26 2.28
C ALA A 35 -28.01 3.48 3.19
N PRO A 36 -27.91 3.31 4.53
CA PRO A 36 -27.79 4.44 5.45
C PRO A 36 -26.48 5.20 5.18
N VAL A 37 -26.57 6.53 5.17
CA VAL A 37 -25.40 7.40 5.09
C VAL A 37 -24.79 7.53 6.48
N ILE A 38 -23.51 7.20 6.58
CA ILE A 38 -22.73 7.37 7.80
C ILE A 38 -21.87 8.60 7.65
N GLN A 39 -21.97 9.53 8.60
CA GLN A 39 -21.14 10.71 8.69
C GLN A 39 -20.35 10.67 9.99
N ILE A 40 -19.03 10.86 9.89
CA ILE A 40 -18.15 10.91 11.04
C ILE A 40 -17.49 12.28 11.07
N GLY A 41 -17.58 12.95 12.21
CA GLY A 41 -16.93 14.22 12.45
C GLY A 41 -15.41 14.07 12.55
N PRO A 42 -14.69 15.20 12.73
CA PRO A 42 -13.24 15.17 12.88
C PRO A 42 -12.82 14.29 14.06
N ILE A 43 -11.77 13.50 13.84
CA ILE A 43 -11.18 12.65 14.88
C ILE A 43 -9.83 13.24 15.25
N SER A 44 -9.58 13.41 16.54
CA SER A 44 -8.28 13.83 17.07
C SER A 44 -7.71 12.74 17.95
N LEU A 45 -6.41 12.48 17.78
CA LEU A 45 -5.63 11.58 18.60
C LEU A 45 -4.58 12.37 19.38
N VAL A 46 -4.52 12.17 20.68
CA VAL A 46 -3.55 12.82 21.55
C VAL A 46 -2.83 11.76 22.38
N GLN A 47 -1.51 11.74 22.29
CA GLN A 47 -0.64 10.82 23.03
C GLN A 47 -1.02 9.33 22.88
N GLY A 48 -1.40 8.94 21.68
CA GLY A 48 -1.75 7.56 21.37
C GLY A 48 -0.52 6.64 21.38
N LYS A 49 -0.80 5.36 21.60
CA LYS A 49 0.19 4.27 21.47
C LYS A 49 -0.38 3.19 20.56
N VAL A 50 0.41 2.71 19.62
CA VAL A 50 0.04 1.62 18.71
C VAL A 50 1.19 0.65 18.59
N PHE A 51 0.88 -0.63 18.69
CA PHE A 51 1.82 -1.68 18.31
C PHE A 51 1.56 -2.05 16.85
N PHE A 52 2.55 -1.79 16.01
CA PHE A 52 2.51 -2.12 14.58
C PHE A 52 3.22 -3.44 14.34
N SER A 53 2.61 -4.31 13.56
CA SER A 53 3.22 -5.57 13.12
C SER A 53 2.99 -5.76 11.63
N ASP A 54 4.07 -5.76 10.87
CA ASP A 54 4.04 -6.06 9.45
C ASP A 54 4.45 -7.54 9.23
N ARG A 55 3.52 -8.31 8.69
CA ARG A 55 3.72 -9.73 8.37
C ARG A 55 3.96 -9.97 6.88
N PHE A 56 3.84 -8.93 6.05
CA PHE A 56 4.04 -9.04 4.61
C PHE A 56 5.51 -8.94 4.22
N VAL A 57 6.32 -8.29 5.05
CA VAL A 57 7.76 -8.22 4.88
C VAL A 57 8.42 -9.34 5.67
N LYS A 58 9.34 -10.06 5.03
CA LYS A 58 10.14 -11.09 5.74
C LYS A 58 11.59 -10.61 5.88
N PRO A 59 12.17 -10.73 7.08
CA PRO A 59 11.56 -11.20 8.32
C PRO A 59 10.48 -10.24 8.83
N ASN A 60 9.48 -10.77 9.56
CA ASN A 60 8.40 -9.97 10.12
C ASN A 60 8.96 -8.82 10.95
N TYR A 61 8.41 -7.64 10.74
CA TYR A 61 8.80 -6.46 11.48
C TYR A 61 7.66 -5.99 12.38
N SER A 62 8.01 -5.58 13.57
CA SER A 62 7.08 -4.93 14.49
C SER A 62 7.72 -3.71 15.14
N ALA A 63 6.92 -2.72 15.41
CA ALA A 63 7.36 -1.47 16.02
C ALA A 63 6.34 -0.94 17.03
N ASN A 64 6.84 -0.35 18.10
CA ASN A 64 6.03 0.40 19.03
C ASN A 64 5.98 1.86 18.58
N LEU A 65 4.78 2.33 18.28
CA LEU A 65 4.52 3.73 17.95
C LEU A 65 3.95 4.43 19.19
N THR A 66 4.58 5.49 19.60
CA THR A 66 4.24 6.22 20.83
C THR A 66 4.12 7.72 20.59
N GLU A 67 3.53 8.43 21.54
CA GLU A 67 3.31 9.87 21.45
C GLU A 67 2.59 10.29 20.16
N LEU A 68 1.71 9.42 19.66
CA LEU A 68 0.97 9.68 18.44
C LEU A 68 -0.02 10.82 18.65
N THR A 69 0.14 11.86 17.87
CA THR A 69 -0.74 13.03 17.89
C THR A 69 -1.10 13.38 16.45
N GLY A 70 -2.37 13.60 16.20
CA GLY A 70 -2.83 13.95 14.88
C GLY A 70 -4.31 14.07 14.76
N LYS A 71 -4.78 14.21 13.55
CA LYS A 71 -6.19 14.41 13.23
C LYS A 71 -6.54 13.78 11.88
N LEU A 72 -7.79 13.37 11.79
CA LEU A 72 -8.45 12.99 10.57
C LEU A 72 -9.65 13.90 10.40
N SER A 73 -9.78 14.58 9.27
CA SER A 73 -10.93 15.44 8.99
C SER A 73 -12.22 14.63 8.86
N ALA A 74 -13.37 15.29 8.92
CA ALA A 74 -14.67 14.64 8.75
C ALA A 74 -14.76 13.89 7.42
N PHE A 75 -15.49 12.79 7.42
CA PHE A 75 -15.72 11.97 6.23
C PHE A 75 -17.11 11.33 6.27
N THR A 76 -17.55 10.86 5.11
CA THR A 76 -18.90 10.28 4.93
C THR A 76 -18.81 9.03 4.05
N SER A 77 -19.75 8.11 4.26
CA SER A 77 -19.95 6.97 3.38
C SER A 77 -20.57 7.36 2.03
N LYS A 78 -21.15 8.55 1.93
CA LYS A 78 -21.80 9.04 0.70
C LYS A 78 -20.73 9.47 -0.31
N PRO A 79 -20.69 8.84 -1.51
CA PRO A 79 -19.77 9.29 -2.54
C PRO A 79 -20.19 10.64 -3.11
N VAL A 80 -19.21 11.42 -3.55
CA VAL A 80 -19.40 12.68 -4.29
C VAL A 80 -19.03 12.42 -5.74
N GLN A 81 -19.97 12.62 -6.66
CA GLN A 81 -19.78 12.36 -8.10
C GLN A 81 -19.24 10.93 -8.37
N GLY A 82 -19.73 9.94 -7.64
CA GLY A 82 -19.31 8.54 -7.78
C GLY A 82 -17.94 8.21 -7.18
N GLN A 83 -17.29 9.16 -6.55
CA GLN A 83 -15.99 8.99 -5.91
C GLN A 83 -16.10 9.11 -4.38
N PRO A 84 -15.33 8.34 -3.60
CA PRO A 84 -15.30 8.51 -2.16
C PRO A 84 -14.75 9.89 -1.79
N GLU A 85 -15.41 10.55 -0.83
CA GLU A 85 -14.90 11.79 -0.25
C GLU A 85 -13.72 11.48 0.66
N MET A 86 -12.54 12.04 0.35
CA MET A 86 -11.31 11.77 1.08
C MET A 86 -11.14 12.70 2.26
N ALA A 87 -10.94 12.14 3.45
CA ALA A 87 -10.55 12.90 4.63
C ALA A 87 -9.04 13.13 4.67
N ASP A 88 -8.63 14.29 5.17
CA ASP A 88 -7.22 14.61 5.39
C ASP A 88 -6.72 13.96 6.67
N LEU A 89 -5.61 13.22 6.55
CA LEU A 89 -4.89 12.59 7.67
C LEU A 89 -3.59 13.31 7.92
N GLU A 90 -3.36 13.66 9.18
CA GLU A 90 -2.08 14.15 9.67
C GLU A 90 -1.80 13.46 11.01
N LEU A 91 -0.69 12.73 11.08
CA LEU A 91 -0.28 11.99 12.26
C LEU A 91 1.23 12.12 12.47
N ARG A 92 1.62 12.42 13.69
CA ARG A 92 3.03 12.50 14.10
C ARG A 92 3.23 11.75 15.40
N GLY A 93 4.43 11.26 15.60
CA GLY A 93 4.78 10.53 16.80
C GLY A 93 6.21 10.04 16.79
N LYS A 94 6.45 8.99 17.57
CA LYS A 94 7.73 8.31 17.68
C LYS A 94 7.60 6.82 17.37
N ALA A 95 8.62 6.28 16.71
CA ALA A 95 8.79 4.85 16.53
C ALA A 95 9.96 4.37 17.42
N GLU A 96 9.75 3.25 18.11
CA GLU A 96 10.76 2.66 19.04
C GLU A 96 11.33 3.68 20.06
N GLY A 97 10.53 4.64 20.47
CA GLY A 97 10.85 5.63 21.50
C GLY A 97 11.73 6.81 21.06
N THR A 98 12.48 6.70 19.97
CA THR A 98 13.48 7.70 19.55
C THR A 98 13.30 8.23 18.14
N ALA A 99 12.91 7.39 17.19
CA ALA A 99 12.72 7.80 15.80
C ALA A 99 11.48 8.68 15.63
N SER A 100 11.59 9.72 14.81
CA SER A 100 10.43 10.54 14.45
C SER A 100 9.58 9.85 13.40
N LEU A 101 8.26 9.90 13.56
CA LEU A 101 7.27 9.38 12.65
C LEU A 101 6.36 10.50 12.17
N GLU A 102 6.12 10.55 10.87
CA GLU A 102 5.12 11.41 10.25
C GLU A 102 4.31 10.63 9.21
N ILE A 103 3.00 10.70 9.30
CA ILE A 103 2.09 10.13 8.31
C ILE A 103 1.15 11.23 7.84
N LEU A 104 1.14 11.47 6.54
CA LEU A 104 0.32 12.47 5.88
C LEU A 104 -0.41 11.86 4.70
N GLY A 105 -1.59 12.35 4.42
CA GLY A 105 -2.32 11.96 3.23
C GLY A 105 -3.81 12.09 3.35
N LYS A 106 -4.49 11.22 2.64
CA LYS A 106 -5.95 11.20 2.53
C LYS A 106 -6.46 9.78 2.60
N LEU A 107 -7.59 9.58 3.25
CA LEU A 107 -8.29 8.30 3.23
C LEU A 107 -9.79 8.47 3.48
N ASN A 108 -10.54 7.48 3.07
CA ASN A 108 -11.93 7.32 3.51
C ASN A 108 -12.10 5.90 4.07
N PRO A 109 -12.18 5.73 5.39
CA PRO A 109 -12.32 4.43 6.02
C PRO A 109 -13.64 3.71 5.70
N LEU A 110 -14.66 4.44 5.25
CA LEU A 110 -15.97 3.90 4.92
C LEU A 110 -16.12 3.53 3.44
N ALA A 111 -15.14 3.86 2.61
CA ALA A 111 -15.16 3.51 1.19
C ALA A 111 -14.95 2.00 1.00
N GLN A 112 -15.65 1.44 0.01
CA GLN A 112 -15.51 0.05 -0.39
C GLN A 112 -15.32 -0.02 -1.93
N PRO A 113 -14.12 -0.41 -2.38
CA PRO A 113 -12.92 -0.74 -1.59
C PRO A 113 -12.38 0.46 -0.83
N LEU A 114 -11.57 0.21 0.21
CA LEU A 114 -10.94 1.25 1.00
C LEU A 114 -10.17 2.24 0.10
N ALA A 115 -10.46 3.53 0.24
CA ALA A 115 -9.75 4.58 -0.48
C ALA A 115 -8.65 5.16 0.41
N LEU A 116 -7.42 5.16 -0.09
CA LEU A 116 -6.22 5.50 0.66
C LEU A 116 -5.17 6.11 -0.25
N ASP A 117 -4.58 7.23 0.17
CA ASP A 117 -3.40 7.84 -0.43
C ASP A 117 -2.57 8.46 0.69
N ILE A 118 -1.63 7.70 1.24
CA ILE A 118 -0.83 8.13 2.39
C ILE A 118 0.66 7.98 2.15
N LYS A 119 1.42 8.86 2.77
CA LYS A 119 2.87 8.82 2.84
C LYS A 119 3.31 8.81 4.29
N GLY A 120 4.23 7.92 4.63
CA GLY A 120 4.85 7.83 5.94
C GLY A 120 6.35 8.08 5.86
N LYS A 121 6.88 8.74 6.87
CA LYS A 121 8.31 9.01 7.03
C LYS A 121 8.73 8.63 8.42
N VAL A 122 9.78 7.82 8.53
CA VAL A 122 10.47 7.51 9.78
C VAL A 122 11.89 7.99 9.65
N ARG A 123 12.37 8.73 10.62
CA ARG A 123 13.73 9.31 10.64
C ARG A 123 14.46 8.91 11.91
N ASP A 124 15.75 8.65 11.76
CA ASP A 124 16.65 8.35 12.85
C ASP A 124 16.27 7.12 13.67
N LEU A 125 15.72 6.10 13.03
CA LEU A 125 15.45 4.81 13.68
C LEU A 125 16.78 4.12 13.99
N GLU A 126 17.07 3.95 15.27
CA GLU A 126 18.24 3.19 15.70
C GLU A 126 18.02 1.70 15.42
N LEU A 127 19.01 1.08 14.78
CA LEU A 127 18.99 -0.34 14.48
C LEU A 127 19.59 -1.11 15.66
N PRO A 128 18.79 -1.85 16.44
CA PRO A 128 19.35 -2.79 17.40
C PRO A 128 20.18 -3.85 16.66
N PRO A 129 21.28 -4.36 17.25
CA PRO A 129 22.18 -5.34 16.60
C PRO A 129 21.49 -6.60 16.06
N LEU A 130 20.34 -6.97 16.63
CA LEU A 130 19.56 -8.15 16.26
C LEU A 130 18.30 -7.80 15.49
N SER A 131 18.13 -6.56 15.06
CA SER A 131 16.95 -6.20 14.24
C SER A 131 17.02 -6.88 12.87
N PRO A 132 15.87 -7.18 12.23
CA PRO A 132 15.86 -7.73 10.89
C PRO A 132 16.60 -6.87 9.87
N TYR A 133 16.59 -5.56 10.06
CA TYR A 133 17.31 -4.61 9.21
C TYR A 133 18.82 -4.66 9.45
N ALA A 134 19.28 -4.76 10.70
CA ALA A 134 20.70 -4.90 11.02
C ALA A 134 21.28 -6.19 10.41
N VAL A 135 20.56 -7.31 10.48
CA VAL A 135 20.95 -8.56 9.85
C VAL A 135 21.02 -8.45 8.33
N LYS A 136 20.01 -7.83 7.71
CA LYS A 136 19.96 -7.64 6.25
C LYS A 136 21.13 -6.81 5.73
N TYR A 137 21.59 -5.83 6.48
CA TYR A 137 22.67 -4.92 6.08
C TYR A 137 24.01 -5.19 6.78
N ALA A 138 24.11 -6.24 7.58
CA ALA A 138 25.35 -6.62 8.29
C ALA A 138 26.56 -6.83 7.36
N GLY A 139 26.32 -7.25 6.12
CA GLY A 139 27.38 -7.42 5.10
C GLY A 139 28.02 -6.11 4.63
N TYR A 140 27.47 -4.96 4.99
CA TYR A 140 27.98 -3.64 4.62
C TYR A 140 28.84 -2.98 5.72
N GLY A 141 29.20 -3.72 6.77
CA GLY A 141 30.04 -3.21 7.87
C GLY A 141 29.35 -2.20 8.78
N ILE A 142 28.03 -2.17 8.79
CA ILE A 142 27.26 -1.25 9.63
C ILE A 142 27.09 -1.85 11.03
N GLU A 143 27.96 -1.48 11.95
CA GLU A 143 27.86 -1.90 13.35
C GLU A 143 26.86 -1.06 14.14
N ARG A 144 26.64 0.17 13.72
CA ARG A 144 25.68 1.13 14.28
C ARG A 144 25.20 2.03 13.15
N GLY A 145 23.89 2.11 12.95
CA GLY A 145 23.32 2.96 11.94
C GLY A 145 21.98 3.53 12.37
N LYS A 146 21.64 4.66 11.80
CA LYS A 146 20.30 5.22 11.87
C LYS A 146 19.63 5.02 10.52
N LEU A 147 18.45 4.46 10.56
CA LEU A 147 17.65 4.17 9.39
C LEU A 147 16.61 5.28 9.17
N SER A 148 16.48 5.70 7.92
CA SER A 148 15.36 6.54 7.50
C SER A 148 14.55 5.77 6.47
N VAL A 149 13.23 5.78 6.64
CA VAL A 149 12.29 5.04 5.78
C VAL A 149 11.23 5.99 5.28
N ASP A 150 11.02 5.98 3.97
CA ASP A 150 9.88 6.61 3.32
C ASP A 150 8.98 5.53 2.72
N VAL A 151 7.70 5.60 3.04
CA VAL A 151 6.70 4.69 2.50
C VAL A 151 5.57 5.49 1.84
N ALA A 152 5.01 4.95 0.78
CA ALA A 152 3.82 5.50 0.16
C ALA A 152 2.86 4.35 -0.17
N TYR A 153 1.60 4.51 0.19
CA TYR A 153 0.54 3.57 -0.09
C TYR A 153 -0.61 4.28 -0.82
N LEU A 154 -1.03 3.70 -1.90
CA LEU A 154 -2.18 4.17 -2.68
C LEU A 154 -3.12 2.99 -2.93
N ILE A 155 -4.38 3.14 -2.52
CA ILE A 155 -5.47 2.26 -2.94
C ILE A 155 -6.40 3.09 -3.82
N LYS A 156 -6.47 2.72 -5.10
CA LYS A 156 -7.34 3.36 -6.08
C LYS A 156 -8.81 2.94 -5.88
N PRO A 157 -9.77 3.70 -6.44
CA PRO A 157 -11.20 3.34 -6.34
C PRO A 157 -11.55 1.96 -6.88
N ASP A 158 -10.76 1.39 -7.79
CA ASP A 158 -10.90 0.02 -8.31
C ASP A 158 -10.34 -1.05 -7.35
N GLY A 159 -9.76 -0.66 -6.21
CA GLY A 159 -9.16 -1.53 -5.21
C GLY A 159 -7.71 -1.91 -5.49
N GLN A 160 -7.09 -1.39 -6.54
CA GLN A 160 -5.69 -1.65 -6.83
C GLN A 160 -4.78 -0.98 -5.79
N LEU A 161 -3.97 -1.79 -5.13
CA LEU A 161 -2.96 -1.33 -4.17
C LEU A 161 -1.62 -1.09 -4.86
N THR A 162 -1.07 0.09 -4.65
CA THR A 162 0.32 0.42 -5.00
C THR A 162 1.07 0.78 -3.72
N ALA A 163 2.23 0.20 -3.51
CA ALA A 163 3.08 0.49 -2.37
C ALA A 163 4.52 0.74 -2.84
N SER A 164 5.17 1.74 -2.27
CA SER A 164 6.59 2.01 -2.49
C SER A 164 7.29 2.26 -1.17
N ASN A 165 8.51 1.74 -1.04
CA ASN A 165 9.33 1.90 0.14
C ASN A 165 10.73 2.32 -0.29
N GLN A 166 11.26 3.34 0.36
CA GLN A 166 12.63 3.77 0.22
C GLN A 166 13.31 3.75 1.58
N VAL A 167 14.44 3.10 1.66
CA VAL A 167 15.23 2.96 2.87
C VAL A 167 16.58 3.61 2.65
N VAL A 168 16.99 4.48 3.58
CA VAL A 168 18.29 5.16 3.58
C VAL A 168 18.96 4.90 4.92
N LEU A 169 20.23 4.51 4.87
CA LEU A 169 21.12 4.28 6.01
C LEU A 169 22.08 5.44 6.17
#